data_7b8adde12b5d55ce15d2fae41ab03b5e
#
_entry.id   7b8adde12b5d55ce15d2fae41ab03b5e
#
_cell.length_a   1.000
_cell.length_b   1.000
_cell.length_c   1.000
_cell.angle_alpha   90.00
_cell.angle_beta   90.00
_cell.angle_gamma   90.00
#
_symmetry.space_group_name_H-M   'P 1'
#
loop_
_entity.id
_entity.type
_entity.pdbx_description
1 polymer ?
#
loop_
_entity_poly.entity_id
_entity_poly.type
_entity_poly.pdbx_seq_one_letter_code
_entity_poly.pdbx_strand_id
1 'polypeptide(L)'
;MLLIQGWLKLATGEFDKVSDQARAMVAATNAEDGCIHYSFARDVGDPDLIHIAERWRDAEALGAHGKSAHMATFNQAMGGVKREGADLWLYSAEEVRKLI
;
A
#
# COMPACT_ATOMS: atom_id res chain seq x y z
N MET A 1 16.50 -5.29 -2.73
CA MET A 1 15.05 -5.36 -2.47
C MET A 1 14.30 -4.35 -3.32
N LEU A 2 12.99 -4.47 -3.36
CA LEU A 2 12.13 -3.49 -4.01
C LEU A 2 11.40 -2.67 -2.96
N LEU A 3 11.26 -1.37 -3.22
CA LEU A 3 10.59 -0.42 -2.36
C LEU A 3 9.53 0.31 -3.15
N ILE A 4 8.32 0.36 -2.64
CA ILE A 4 7.25 1.17 -3.20
C ILE A 4 6.93 2.27 -2.20
N GLN A 5 6.85 3.49 -2.68
CA GLN A 5 6.59 4.65 -1.84
C GLN A 5 5.85 5.71 -2.63
N GLY A 6 4.88 6.32 -2.00
CA GLY A 6 4.12 7.42 -2.57
C GLY A 6 2.84 7.69 -1.82
N TRP A 7 1.87 8.23 -2.52
CA TRP A 7 0.63 8.66 -1.89
C TRP A 7 -0.55 8.52 -2.86
N LEU A 8 -1.73 8.47 -2.26
CA LEU A 8 -3.00 8.44 -2.93
C LEU A 8 -3.91 9.48 -2.27
N LYS A 9 -4.40 10.44 -3.04
CA LYS A 9 -5.35 11.43 -2.57
C LYS A 9 -6.77 11.03 -2.97
N LEU A 10 -7.65 10.94 -2.00
CA LEU A 10 -9.05 10.61 -2.21
C LEU A 10 -9.93 11.84 -2.00
N ALA A 11 -11.14 11.81 -2.55
CA ALA A 11 -12.13 12.82 -2.25
C ALA A 11 -12.50 12.78 -0.75
N THR A 12 -12.99 13.88 -0.23
CA THR A 12 -13.30 14.03 1.20
C THR A 12 -14.17 12.89 1.72
N GLY A 13 -13.68 12.22 2.77
CA GLY A 13 -14.40 11.15 3.46
C GLY A 13 -14.44 9.81 2.75
N GLU A 14 -13.88 9.69 1.54
CA GLU A 14 -13.93 8.44 0.77
C GLU A 14 -13.14 7.31 1.41
N PHE A 15 -12.02 7.62 2.08
CA PHE A 15 -11.22 6.57 2.71
C PHE A 15 -11.99 5.84 3.82
N ASP A 16 -12.86 6.54 4.53
CA ASP A 16 -13.66 5.92 5.60
C ASP A 16 -14.57 4.80 5.09
N LYS A 17 -14.98 4.86 3.83
CA LYS A 17 -15.79 3.82 3.19
C LYS A 17 -15.04 2.50 2.98
N VAL A 18 -13.72 2.55 2.89
CA VAL A 18 -12.87 1.39 2.59
C VAL A 18 -11.83 1.11 3.66
N SER A 19 -11.90 1.77 4.81
CA SER A 19 -10.88 1.63 5.86
C SER A 19 -10.79 0.21 6.41
N ASP A 20 -11.91 -0.52 6.53
CA ASP A 20 -11.89 -1.91 6.98
C ASP A 20 -11.24 -2.82 5.93
N GLN A 21 -11.53 -2.61 4.65
CA GLN A 21 -10.89 -3.34 3.56
C GLN A 21 -9.40 -3.02 3.49
N ALA A 22 -9.02 -1.77 3.74
CA ALA A 22 -7.62 -1.37 3.79
C ALA A 22 -6.87 -2.08 4.93
N ARG A 23 -7.46 -2.17 6.13
CA ARG A 23 -6.88 -2.92 7.25
C ARG A 23 -6.71 -4.39 6.92
N ALA A 24 -7.72 -5.02 6.32
CA ALA A 24 -7.66 -6.42 5.92
C ALA A 24 -6.55 -6.65 4.88
N MET A 25 -6.43 -5.75 3.91
CA MET A 25 -5.38 -5.79 2.89
C MET A 25 -3.99 -5.70 3.50
N VAL A 26 -3.78 -4.75 4.40
CA VAL A 26 -2.50 -4.57 5.09
C VAL A 26 -2.13 -5.82 5.89
N ALA A 27 -3.06 -6.37 6.65
CA ALA A 27 -2.81 -7.56 7.46
C ALA A 27 -2.47 -8.77 6.58
N ALA A 28 -3.25 -9.04 5.54
CA ALA A 28 -3.01 -10.16 4.64
C ALA A 28 -1.68 -10.01 3.88
N THR A 29 -1.35 -8.80 3.46
CA THR A 29 -0.11 -8.53 2.71
C THR A 29 1.13 -8.73 3.59
N ASN A 30 1.10 -8.26 4.84
CA ASN A 30 2.22 -8.46 5.77
C ASN A 30 2.47 -9.94 6.09
N ALA A 31 1.49 -10.81 5.89
CA ALA A 31 1.64 -12.25 6.07
C ALA A 31 2.20 -12.97 4.82
N GLU A 32 2.34 -12.28 3.68
CA GLU A 32 2.88 -12.86 2.46
C GLU A 32 4.37 -13.16 2.58
N ASP A 33 4.80 -14.27 1.98
CA ASP A 33 6.22 -14.57 1.87
C ASP A 33 6.93 -13.50 1.05
N GLY A 34 8.03 -12.99 1.58
CA GLY A 34 8.81 -11.94 0.93
C GLY A 34 8.30 -10.52 1.13
N CYS A 35 7.20 -10.32 1.82
CA CYS A 35 6.78 -8.99 2.26
C CYS A 35 7.59 -8.59 3.49
N ILE A 36 8.43 -7.56 3.36
CA ILE A 36 9.23 -7.06 4.48
C ILE A 36 8.40 -6.06 5.29
N HIS A 37 7.65 -5.22 4.61
CA HIS A 37 6.81 -4.20 5.22
C HIS A 37 5.74 -3.75 4.24
N TYR A 38 4.52 -3.55 4.73
CA TYR A 38 3.43 -3.01 3.94
C TYR A 38 2.55 -2.15 4.85
N SER A 39 2.37 -0.88 4.51
CA SER A 39 1.55 0.03 5.33
C SER A 39 0.84 1.09 4.51
N PHE A 40 -0.33 1.46 5.00
CA PHE A 40 -1.05 2.67 4.60
C PHE A 40 -1.16 3.57 5.84
N ALA A 41 -0.96 4.87 5.66
CA ALA A 41 -1.08 5.82 6.76
C ALA A 41 -1.73 7.11 6.27
N ARG A 42 -2.63 7.66 7.07
CA ARG A 42 -3.21 8.97 6.77
C ARG A 42 -2.16 10.04 7.04
N ASP A 43 -2.09 11.02 6.18
CA ASP A 43 -1.23 12.18 6.39
C ASP A 43 -1.62 12.91 7.68
N VAL A 44 -0.64 13.44 8.40
CA VAL A 44 -0.88 14.17 9.65
C VAL A 44 -1.73 15.41 9.43
N GLY A 45 -1.56 16.07 8.29
CA GLY A 45 -2.26 17.32 7.97
C GLY A 45 -3.48 17.15 7.06
N ASP A 46 -3.72 15.94 6.53
CA ASP A 46 -4.82 15.71 5.57
C ASP A 46 -5.34 14.27 5.69
N PRO A 47 -6.53 14.07 6.25
CA PRO A 47 -7.08 12.72 6.47
C PRO A 47 -7.46 12.00 5.16
N ASP A 48 -7.52 12.70 4.03
CA ASP A 48 -7.85 12.14 2.73
C ASP A 48 -6.61 11.81 1.89
N LEU A 49 -5.43 12.14 2.40
CA LEU A 49 -4.14 11.82 1.78
C LEU A 49 -3.55 10.59 2.45
N ILE A 50 -3.41 9.51 1.69
CA ILE A 50 -2.95 8.22 2.20
C ILE A 50 -1.54 7.97 1.69
N HIS A 51 -0.60 7.84 2.61
CA HIS A 51 0.78 7.46 2.30
C HIS A 51 0.89 5.95 2.24
N ILE A 52 1.65 5.46 1.26
CA ILE A 52 1.85 4.04 0.99
C ILE A 52 3.35 3.76 1.11
N ALA A 53 3.72 2.77 1.92
CA ALA A 53 5.10 2.34 2.07
C ALA A 53 5.16 0.81 2.02
N GLU A 54 5.96 0.28 1.10
CA GLU A 54 6.09 -1.16 0.90
C GLU A 54 7.57 -1.50 0.70
N ARG A 55 8.00 -2.60 1.31
CA ARG A 55 9.31 -3.19 1.07
C ARG A 55 9.15 -4.67 0.78
N TRP A 56 9.76 -5.13 -0.31
CA TRP A 56 9.66 -6.50 -0.80
C TRP A 56 11.04 -7.10 -0.99
N ARG A 57 11.16 -8.38 -0.65
CA ARG A 57 12.43 -9.12 -0.81
C ARG A 57 12.92 -9.07 -2.25
N ASP A 58 12.04 -9.31 -3.23
CA ASP A 58 12.37 -9.39 -4.65
C ASP A 58 11.12 -9.21 -5.53
N ALA A 59 11.35 -9.24 -6.86
CA ALA A 59 10.29 -9.08 -7.85
C ALA A 59 9.30 -10.26 -7.86
N GLU A 60 9.75 -11.47 -7.51
CA GLU A 60 8.88 -12.65 -7.43
C GLU A 60 7.84 -12.47 -6.33
N ALA A 61 8.25 -12.02 -5.15
CA ALA A 61 7.34 -11.77 -4.04
C ALA A 61 6.32 -10.66 -4.37
N LEU A 62 6.78 -9.57 -4.96
CA LEU A 62 5.89 -8.49 -5.39
C LEU A 62 4.92 -8.96 -6.47
N GLY A 63 5.39 -9.76 -7.42
CA GLY A 63 4.53 -10.33 -8.46
C GLY A 63 3.45 -11.25 -7.90
N ALA A 64 3.78 -12.07 -6.91
CA ALA A 64 2.81 -12.92 -6.23
C ALA A 64 1.74 -12.09 -5.50
N HIS A 65 2.15 -10.98 -4.86
CA HIS A 65 1.23 -10.03 -4.23
C HIS A 65 0.20 -9.50 -5.22
N GLY A 66 0.65 -9.09 -6.40
CA GLY A 66 -0.24 -8.56 -7.45
C GLY A 66 -1.29 -9.55 -7.94
N LYS A 67 -1.07 -10.84 -7.73
CA LYS A 67 -1.99 -11.93 -8.12
C LYS A 67 -2.80 -12.48 -6.94
N SER A 68 -2.62 -11.92 -5.75
CA SER A 68 -3.27 -12.44 -4.54
C SER A 68 -4.78 -12.16 -4.53
N ALA A 69 -5.53 -13.00 -3.82
CA ALA A 69 -6.96 -12.82 -3.65
C ALA A 69 -7.28 -11.53 -2.89
N HIS A 70 -6.49 -11.19 -1.87
CA HIS A 70 -6.70 -9.97 -1.10
C HIS A 70 -6.41 -8.71 -1.91
N MET A 71 -5.45 -8.75 -2.85
CA MET A 71 -5.22 -7.64 -3.78
C MET A 71 -6.43 -7.43 -4.69
N ALA A 72 -6.99 -8.51 -5.24
CA ALA A 72 -8.18 -8.44 -6.08
C ALA A 72 -9.38 -7.88 -5.31
N THR A 73 -9.60 -8.32 -4.08
CA THR A 73 -10.68 -7.83 -3.21
C THR A 73 -10.53 -6.34 -2.92
N PHE A 74 -9.32 -5.91 -2.57
CA PHE A 74 -9.04 -4.50 -2.29
C PHE A 74 -9.22 -3.63 -3.53
N ASN A 75 -8.74 -4.05 -4.68
CA ASN A 75 -8.92 -3.33 -5.95
C ASN A 75 -10.39 -3.16 -6.30
N GLN A 76 -11.20 -4.18 -6.04
CA GLN A 76 -12.65 -4.11 -6.25
C GLN A 76 -13.29 -3.05 -5.33
N ALA A 77 -12.91 -3.04 -4.05
CA ALA A 77 -13.38 -2.03 -3.11
C ALA A 77 -12.97 -0.62 -3.55
N MET A 78 -11.73 -0.45 -3.99
CA MET A 78 -11.21 0.84 -4.44
C MET A 78 -11.85 1.32 -5.74
N GLY A 79 -12.45 0.43 -6.52
CA GLY A 79 -13.19 0.80 -7.73
C GLY A 79 -14.40 1.68 -7.48
N GLY A 80 -14.96 1.67 -6.26
CA GLY A 80 -16.07 2.51 -5.84
C GLY A 80 -15.65 3.81 -5.14
N VAL A 81 -14.36 4.10 -5.08
CA VAL A 81 -13.81 5.25 -4.35
C VAL A 81 -13.38 6.33 -5.34
N LYS A 82 -13.76 7.58 -5.03
CA LYS A 82 -13.38 8.72 -5.86
C LYS A 82 -11.97 9.18 -5.54
N ARG A 83 -11.10 9.18 -6.55
CA ARG A 83 -9.71 9.63 -6.46
C ARG A 83 -9.56 11.05 -6.98
N GLU A 84 -8.64 11.79 -6.36
CA GLU A 84 -8.27 13.13 -6.81
C GLU A 84 -6.83 13.18 -7.34
N GLY A 85 -5.98 12.23 -6.96
CA GLY A 85 -4.60 12.16 -7.44
C GLY A 85 -3.85 11.00 -6.84
N ALA A 86 -2.70 10.70 -7.41
CA ALA A 86 -1.81 9.66 -6.92
C ALA A 86 -0.39 9.92 -7.44
N ASP A 87 0.58 9.49 -6.64
CA ASP A 87 1.99 9.49 -7.02
C ASP A 87 2.65 8.32 -6.30
N LEU A 88 2.90 7.24 -7.03
CA LEU A 88 3.41 5.99 -6.45
C LEU A 88 4.52 5.44 -7.33
N TRP A 89 5.69 5.20 -6.74
CA TRP A 89 6.88 4.80 -7.45
C TRP A 89 7.46 3.51 -6.92
N LEU A 90 7.99 2.71 -7.83
CA LEU A 90 8.74 1.49 -7.54
C LEU A 90 10.23 1.79 -7.68
N TYR A 91 11.00 1.44 -6.66
CA TYR A 91 12.45 1.62 -6.62
C TYR A 91 13.15 0.29 -6.41
N SER A 92 14.31 0.13 -7.04
CA SER A 92 15.30 -0.84 -6.60
C SER A 92 16.09 -0.20 -5.47
N ALA A 93 16.22 -0.90 -4.34
CA ALA A 93 16.78 -0.31 -3.13
C ALA A 93 17.76 -1.25 -2.43
N GLU A 94 18.71 -0.66 -1.72
CA GLU A 94 19.66 -1.37 -0.87
C GLU A 94 19.61 -0.81 0.53
N GLU A 95 19.65 -1.69 1.53
CA GLU A 95 19.81 -1.26 2.91
C GLU A 95 21.23 -0.79 3.13
N VAL A 96 21.38 0.41 3.70
CA VAL A 96 22.71 0.90 4.11
C VAL A 96 23.00 0.44 5.52
N ARG A 97 22.10 0.76 6.46
CA ARG A 97 22.17 0.29 7.85
C ARG A 97 20.88 0.57 8.58
N LYS A 98 20.66 -0.13 9.67
CA LYS A 98 19.57 0.14 10.60
C LYS A 98 19.92 1.38 11.44
N LEU A 99 18.98 2.33 11.54
CA LEU A 99 19.19 3.56 12.30
C LEU A 99 18.68 3.46 13.74
N ILE A 100 17.62 2.67 13.97
CA ILE A 100 17.00 2.49 15.30
C ILE A 100 16.82 1.03 15.61
#